data_a7d1e031e8d7d4bae629a0513913ecf3
#
_entry.id   a7d1e031e8d7d4bae629a0513913ecf3
#
_cell.length_a   1.000
_cell.length_b   1.000
_cell.length_c   1.000
_cell.angle_alpha   90.00
_cell.angle_beta   90.00
_cell.angle_gamma   90.00
#
_symmetry.space_group_name_H-M   'P 1'
#
loop_
_entity.id
_entity.type
_entity.pdbx_description
1 polymer ?
#
loop_
_entity_poly.entity_id
_entity_poly.type
_entity_poly.pdbx_seq_one_letter_code
_entity_poly.pdbx_strand_id
1 'polypeptide(L)'
;MKAKIFSGVIPALMTPCNDDRSPNFDALVRKGKELIAQGMSAVVYCGSMGDWPLLTDAQRMEGVERLVKAGIPVIVGTGAVNTASAVAHAAHAQKVGAQGLMVIPRVLSRGSVVAAQKNHFKAILSAAPDLPAVIYNSPYYGFATRADLFFALRAEHPNLVGFKEFGGAATCAMRPRTSPAVTMASR
;
A
#
# COMPACT_ATOMS: atom_id res chain seq x y z
N MET A 1 13.96 9.10 -9.49
CA MET A 1 13.15 8.42 -10.53
C MET A 1 12.15 7.37 -10.01
N LYS A 2 12.24 6.93 -8.75
CA LYS A 2 11.37 5.86 -8.17
C LYS A 2 9.89 6.27 -7.94
N ALA A 3 9.55 7.56 -7.87
CA ALA A 3 8.16 8.01 -7.64
C ALA A 3 7.22 7.87 -8.86
N LYS A 4 7.75 7.52 -10.05
CA LYS A 4 6.94 7.37 -11.26
C LYS A 4 5.88 6.27 -11.20
N ILE A 5 6.07 5.27 -10.30
CA ILE A 5 5.10 4.18 -10.15
C ILE A 5 3.72 4.70 -9.68
N PHE A 6 3.68 5.79 -8.92
CA PHE A 6 2.44 6.40 -8.44
C PHE A 6 1.88 7.45 -9.41
N SER A 7 1.90 7.16 -10.71
CA SER A 7 1.33 8.00 -11.77
C SER A 7 0.37 7.19 -12.64
N GLY A 8 -0.59 7.87 -13.26
CA GLY A 8 -1.61 7.22 -14.08
C GLY A 8 -2.72 6.55 -13.26
N VAL A 9 -3.34 5.52 -13.82
CA VAL A 9 -4.43 4.77 -13.19
C VAL A 9 -3.87 3.50 -12.56
N ILE A 10 -4.14 3.31 -11.27
CA ILE A 10 -3.60 2.21 -10.46
C ILE A 10 -4.76 1.55 -9.71
N PRO A 11 -5.42 0.54 -10.29
CA PRO A 11 -6.54 -0.14 -9.64
C PRO A 11 -6.09 -1.02 -8.48
N ALA A 12 -6.97 -1.17 -7.50
CA ALA A 12 -6.80 -2.15 -6.43
C ALA A 12 -7.38 -3.50 -6.89
N LEU A 13 -6.55 -4.54 -6.87
CA LEU A 13 -6.99 -5.90 -7.15
C LEU A 13 -7.77 -6.48 -5.97
N MET A 14 -8.87 -7.13 -6.28
CA MET A 14 -9.51 -8.10 -5.39
C MET A 14 -8.73 -9.41 -5.41
N THR A 15 -8.95 -10.25 -4.41
CA THR A 15 -8.43 -11.62 -4.41
C THR A 15 -9.51 -12.57 -4.93
N PRO A 16 -9.41 -13.06 -6.18
CA PRO A 16 -10.32 -14.09 -6.65
C PRO A 16 -10.18 -15.36 -5.81
N CYS A 17 -11.28 -16.03 -5.55
CA CYS A 17 -11.30 -17.26 -4.77
C CYS A 17 -11.91 -18.42 -5.57
N ASN A 18 -11.48 -19.62 -5.24
CA ASN A 18 -12.12 -20.87 -5.65
C ASN A 18 -13.39 -21.13 -4.82
N ASP A 19 -14.16 -22.16 -5.14
CA ASP A 19 -15.40 -22.51 -4.44
C ASP A 19 -15.14 -22.87 -2.96
N ASP A 20 -13.97 -23.40 -2.64
CA ASP A 20 -13.51 -23.70 -1.28
C ASP A 20 -13.00 -22.46 -0.51
N ARG A 21 -13.12 -21.27 -1.11
CA ARG A 21 -12.64 -19.98 -0.60
C ARG A 21 -11.11 -19.83 -0.53
N SER A 22 -10.34 -20.76 -1.06
CA SER A 22 -8.91 -20.57 -1.23
C SER A 22 -8.63 -19.53 -2.33
N PRO A 23 -7.55 -18.74 -2.23
CA PRO A 23 -7.18 -17.77 -3.27
C PRO A 23 -6.92 -18.45 -4.62
N ASN A 24 -7.48 -17.92 -5.70
CA ASN A 24 -7.20 -18.31 -7.06
C ASN A 24 -6.15 -17.39 -7.68
N PHE A 25 -4.89 -17.71 -7.46
CA PHE A 25 -3.78 -16.88 -7.91
C PHE A 25 -3.63 -16.82 -9.44
N ASP A 26 -4.07 -17.86 -10.16
CA ASP A 26 -4.04 -17.82 -11.63
C ASP A 26 -5.05 -16.82 -12.17
N ALA A 27 -6.23 -16.74 -11.57
CA ALA A 27 -7.22 -15.71 -11.89
C ALA A 27 -6.72 -14.31 -11.49
N LEU A 28 -6.04 -14.17 -10.35
CA LEU A 28 -5.42 -12.92 -9.91
C LEU A 28 -4.40 -12.42 -10.95
N VAL A 29 -3.50 -13.29 -11.42
CA VAL A 29 -2.48 -12.96 -12.42
C VAL A 29 -3.12 -12.62 -13.77
N ARG A 30 -4.13 -13.39 -14.22
CA ARG A 30 -4.86 -13.07 -15.46
C ARG A 30 -5.47 -11.68 -15.39
N LYS A 31 -6.14 -11.34 -14.26
CA LYS A 31 -6.74 -10.02 -14.08
C LYS A 31 -5.71 -8.90 -14.03
N GLY A 32 -4.59 -9.11 -13.36
CA GLY A 32 -3.48 -8.17 -13.36
C GLY A 32 -2.94 -7.89 -14.76
N LYS A 33 -2.69 -8.92 -15.56
CA LYS A 33 -2.23 -8.77 -16.96
C LYS A 33 -3.25 -8.03 -17.82
N GLU A 34 -4.54 -8.36 -17.68
CA GLU A 34 -5.62 -7.68 -18.40
C GLU A 34 -5.62 -6.17 -18.12
N LEU A 35 -5.53 -5.77 -16.87
CA LEU A 35 -5.52 -4.36 -16.47
C LEU A 35 -4.29 -3.62 -17.03
N ILE A 36 -3.11 -4.22 -16.98
CA ILE A 36 -1.92 -3.61 -17.58
C ILE A 36 -2.06 -3.48 -19.09
N ALA A 37 -2.61 -4.51 -19.77
CA ALA A 37 -2.88 -4.45 -21.21
C ALA A 37 -3.91 -3.36 -21.59
N GLN A 38 -4.81 -3.01 -20.68
CA GLN A 38 -5.77 -1.90 -20.84
C GLN A 38 -5.16 -0.52 -20.54
N GLY A 39 -3.85 -0.43 -20.27
CA GLY A 39 -3.14 0.82 -20.05
C GLY A 39 -3.04 1.27 -18.60
N MET A 40 -3.37 0.41 -17.63
CA MET A 40 -3.13 0.71 -16.21
C MET A 40 -1.63 0.73 -15.93
N SER A 41 -1.17 1.70 -15.13
CA SER A 41 0.26 1.90 -14.87
C SER A 41 0.84 0.86 -13.90
N ALA A 42 0.03 0.38 -12.99
CA ALA A 42 0.37 -0.60 -11.97
C ALA A 42 -0.91 -1.15 -11.35
N VAL A 43 -0.79 -2.09 -10.43
CA VAL A 43 -1.88 -2.57 -9.58
C VAL A 43 -1.51 -2.46 -8.10
N VAL A 44 -2.50 -2.24 -7.23
CA VAL A 44 -2.32 -2.42 -5.79
C VAL A 44 -2.84 -3.79 -5.40
N TYR A 45 -2.04 -4.59 -4.71
CA TYR A 45 -2.48 -5.86 -4.13
C TYR A 45 -2.29 -5.87 -2.61
N CYS A 46 -3.08 -6.67 -1.90
CA CYS A 46 -3.21 -6.66 -0.43
C CYS A 46 -3.64 -5.30 0.14
N GLY A 47 -4.41 -4.52 -0.62
CA GLY A 47 -5.19 -3.40 -0.10
C GLY A 47 -6.51 -3.88 0.52
N SER A 48 -7.36 -2.94 1.00
CA SER A 48 -8.68 -3.26 1.57
C SER A 48 -9.57 -4.04 0.60
N MET A 49 -9.54 -3.67 -0.70
CA MET A 49 -10.29 -4.38 -1.75
C MET A 49 -9.74 -5.78 -2.05
N GLY A 50 -8.50 -6.07 -1.68
CA GLY A 50 -7.86 -7.38 -1.83
C GLY A 50 -8.03 -8.28 -0.62
N ASP A 51 -8.90 -7.91 0.30
CA ASP A 51 -9.27 -8.71 1.49
C ASP A 51 -8.06 -9.11 2.36
N TRP A 52 -7.06 -8.22 2.45
CA TRP A 52 -5.84 -8.51 3.19
C TRP A 52 -6.08 -9.08 4.62
N PRO A 53 -7.14 -8.69 5.36
CA PRO A 53 -7.36 -9.24 6.70
C PRO A 53 -7.83 -10.70 6.71
N LEU A 54 -8.33 -11.18 5.57
CA LEU A 54 -8.89 -12.54 5.42
C LEU A 54 -7.86 -13.53 4.86
N LEU A 55 -6.73 -13.05 4.39
CA LEU A 55 -5.64 -13.87 3.86
C LEU A 55 -4.59 -14.15 4.93
N THR A 56 -4.04 -15.34 4.95
CA THR A 56 -2.83 -15.63 5.72
C THR A 56 -1.64 -14.87 5.17
N ASP A 57 -0.61 -14.65 6.00
CA ASP A 57 0.62 -14.00 5.55
C ASP A 57 1.26 -14.75 4.37
N ALA A 58 1.24 -16.08 4.38
CA ALA A 58 1.74 -16.92 3.29
C ALA A 58 0.97 -16.69 1.99
N GLN A 59 -0.36 -16.67 2.03
CA GLN A 59 -1.19 -16.40 0.85
C GLN A 59 -0.96 -15.00 0.28
N ARG A 60 -0.79 -14.01 1.15
CA ARG A 60 -0.46 -12.64 0.73
C ARG A 60 0.87 -12.57 0.00
N MET A 61 1.91 -13.18 0.59
CA MET A 61 3.24 -13.24 0.01
C MET A 61 3.24 -13.99 -1.33
N GLU A 62 2.57 -15.13 -1.41
CA GLU A 62 2.45 -15.89 -2.65
C GLU A 62 1.77 -15.08 -3.76
N GLY A 63 0.67 -14.40 -3.46
CA GLY A 63 -0.03 -13.57 -4.44
C GLY A 63 0.86 -12.43 -4.97
N VAL A 64 1.62 -11.79 -4.11
CA VAL A 64 2.61 -10.76 -4.51
C VAL A 64 3.68 -11.37 -5.41
N GLU A 65 4.26 -12.51 -5.04
CA GLU A 65 5.29 -13.18 -5.83
C GLU A 65 4.79 -13.56 -7.23
N ARG A 66 3.60 -14.13 -7.32
CA ARG A 66 3.02 -14.54 -8.60
C ARG A 66 2.76 -13.34 -9.53
N LEU A 67 2.25 -12.23 -9.00
CA LEU A 67 2.06 -11.01 -9.77
C LEU A 67 3.40 -10.45 -10.28
N VAL A 68 4.40 -10.33 -9.41
CA VAL A 68 5.74 -9.82 -9.78
C VAL A 68 6.41 -10.75 -10.80
N LYS A 69 6.37 -12.08 -10.59
CA LYS A 69 6.89 -13.07 -11.52
C LYS A 69 6.23 -12.99 -12.91
N ALA A 70 4.96 -12.59 -12.96
CA ALA A 70 4.24 -12.40 -14.21
C ALA A 70 4.57 -11.08 -14.92
N GLY A 71 5.50 -10.26 -14.39
CA GLY A 71 5.93 -8.97 -14.94
C GLY A 71 4.95 -7.84 -14.67
N ILE A 72 4.01 -8.01 -13.75
CA ILE A 72 3.02 -6.99 -13.42
C ILE A 72 3.63 -5.99 -12.43
N PRO A 73 3.58 -4.68 -12.69
CA PRO A 73 4.00 -3.66 -11.71
C PRO A 73 3.07 -3.67 -10.49
N VAL A 74 3.59 -4.04 -9.31
CA VAL A 74 2.79 -4.21 -8.09
C VAL A 74 3.18 -3.20 -7.02
N ILE A 75 2.18 -2.53 -6.47
CA ILE A 75 2.25 -1.77 -5.22
C ILE A 75 1.64 -2.65 -4.13
N VAL A 76 2.41 -2.94 -3.09
CA VAL A 76 1.99 -3.89 -2.04
C VAL A 76 1.39 -3.13 -0.86
N GLY A 77 0.17 -3.51 -0.48
CA GLY A 77 -0.44 -3.10 0.79
C GLY A 77 0.20 -3.84 1.96
N THR A 78 0.73 -3.09 2.91
CA THR A 78 1.41 -3.66 4.10
C THR A 78 0.51 -3.75 5.33
N GLY A 79 -0.81 -3.60 5.16
CA GLY A 79 -1.76 -3.67 6.28
C GLY A 79 -1.59 -4.94 7.10
N ALA A 80 -1.55 -4.81 8.43
CA ALA A 80 -1.42 -5.94 9.34
C ALA A 80 -1.96 -5.58 10.73
N VAL A 81 -2.25 -6.59 11.54
CA VAL A 81 -2.76 -6.42 12.91
C VAL A 81 -1.68 -5.86 13.84
N ASN A 82 -0.40 -6.08 13.52
CA ASN A 82 0.74 -5.61 14.30
C ASN A 82 1.88 -5.09 13.40
N THR A 83 2.80 -4.35 14.00
CA THR A 83 3.93 -3.75 13.29
C THR A 83 4.90 -4.79 12.73
N ALA A 84 5.14 -5.88 13.43
CA ALA A 84 6.08 -6.92 13.00
C ALA A 84 5.64 -7.59 11.69
N SER A 85 4.35 -7.95 11.58
CA SER A 85 3.79 -8.48 10.33
C SER A 85 3.82 -7.45 9.19
N ALA A 86 3.52 -6.18 9.47
CA ALA A 86 3.60 -5.12 8.46
C ALA A 86 5.03 -4.93 7.93
N VAL A 87 6.03 -5.00 8.81
CA VAL A 87 7.46 -4.98 8.49
C VAL A 87 7.85 -6.19 7.63
N ALA A 88 7.39 -7.39 7.99
CA ALA A 88 7.66 -8.60 7.22
C ALA A 88 7.10 -8.51 5.78
N HIS A 89 5.88 -7.97 5.61
CA HIS A 89 5.30 -7.74 4.28
C HIS A 89 6.09 -6.71 3.46
N ALA A 90 6.55 -5.62 4.08
CA ALA A 90 7.36 -4.62 3.38
C ALA A 90 8.71 -5.20 2.94
N ALA A 91 9.40 -5.90 3.83
CA ALA A 91 10.67 -6.56 3.52
C ALA A 91 10.52 -7.62 2.42
N HIS A 92 9.44 -8.42 2.47
CA HIS A 92 9.12 -9.38 1.43
C HIS A 92 8.87 -8.70 0.09
N ALA A 93 8.06 -7.63 0.05
CA ALA A 93 7.78 -6.87 -1.16
C ALA A 93 9.06 -6.36 -1.84
N GLN A 94 10.01 -5.83 -1.06
CA GLN A 94 11.31 -5.41 -1.60
C GLN A 94 12.12 -6.60 -2.12
N LYS A 95 12.17 -7.70 -1.36
CA LYS A 95 12.92 -8.91 -1.73
C LYS A 95 12.47 -9.51 -3.06
N VAL A 96 11.17 -9.53 -3.33
CA VAL A 96 10.61 -10.14 -4.54
C VAL A 96 10.55 -9.19 -5.73
N GLY A 97 10.89 -7.90 -5.56
CA GLY A 97 10.97 -6.92 -6.65
C GLY A 97 9.63 -6.22 -6.92
N ALA A 98 8.75 -6.09 -5.94
CA ALA A 98 7.61 -5.17 -6.03
C ALA A 98 8.08 -3.74 -6.31
N GLN A 99 7.21 -2.87 -6.82
CA GLN A 99 7.62 -1.55 -7.27
C GLN A 99 7.21 -0.40 -6.34
N GLY A 100 6.42 -0.67 -5.32
CA GLY A 100 6.04 0.32 -4.32
C GLY A 100 5.28 -0.28 -3.14
N LEU A 101 5.09 0.55 -2.12
CA LEU A 101 4.32 0.20 -0.93
C LEU A 101 3.14 1.14 -0.73
N MET A 102 2.04 0.59 -0.24
CA MET A 102 0.92 1.33 0.31
C MET A 102 0.80 0.99 1.79
N VAL A 103 1.20 1.93 2.63
CA VAL A 103 1.30 1.75 4.08
C VAL A 103 0.06 2.32 4.75
N ILE A 104 -0.52 1.58 5.68
CA ILE A 104 -1.66 2.05 6.49
C ILE A 104 -1.23 2.29 7.94
N PRO A 105 -1.96 3.14 8.70
CA PRO A 105 -1.76 3.26 10.14
C PRO A 105 -1.98 1.92 10.85
N ARG A 106 -1.54 1.82 12.10
CA ARG A 106 -1.91 0.68 12.95
C ARG A 106 -3.42 0.58 13.06
N VAL A 107 -3.94 -0.57 12.70
CA VAL A 107 -5.38 -0.88 12.87
C VAL A 107 -5.69 -1.29 14.31
N LEU A 108 -6.96 -1.16 14.73
CA LEU A 108 -7.45 -1.55 16.05
C LEU A 108 -6.77 -0.85 17.25
N SER A 109 -6.08 0.26 17.02
CA SER A 109 -5.39 0.99 18.06
C SER A 109 -6.29 2.10 18.62
N ARG A 110 -7.17 1.78 19.57
CA ARG A 110 -7.92 2.79 20.30
C ARG A 110 -6.94 3.70 21.05
N GLY A 111 -7.13 5.01 20.90
CA GLY A 111 -6.27 6.00 21.55
C GLY A 111 -4.82 5.99 21.06
N SER A 112 -4.61 5.64 19.79
CA SER A 112 -3.28 5.66 19.18
C SER A 112 -2.66 7.05 19.26
N VAL A 113 -1.60 7.17 20.04
CA VAL A 113 -0.82 8.41 20.09
C VAL A 113 0.04 8.54 18.84
N VAL A 114 0.30 9.78 18.41
CA VAL A 114 1.09 10.10 17.22
C VAL A 114 2.46 9.41 17.23
N ALA A 115 3.12 9.35 18.40
CA ALA A 115 4.41 8.68 18.57
C ALA A 115 4.37 7.19 18.22
N ALA A 116 3.32 6.48 18.62
CA ALA A 116 3.16 5.05 18.28
C ALA A 116 2.94 4.84 16.78
N GLN A 117 2.15 5.71 16.13
CA GLN A 117 1.97 5.68 14.68
C GLN A 117 3.25 6.05 13.94
N LYS A 118 3.99 7.06 14.42
CA LYS A 118 5.30 7.41 13.86
C LYS A 118 6.25 6.22 13.89
N ASN A 119 6.36 5.52 15.02
CA ASN A 119 7.23 4.34 15.15
C ASN A 119 6.79 3.20 14.23
N HIS A 120 5.48 2.99 14.06
CA HIS A 120 4.94 2.00 13.13
C HIS A 120 5.35 2.30 11.68
N PHE A 121 5.13 3.53 11.23
CA PHE A 121 5.52 3.94 9.87
C PHE A 121 7.03 3.85 9.65
N LYS A 122 7.83 4.33 10.62
CA LYS A 122 9.30 4.24 10.55
C LYS A 122 9.78 2.79 10.36
N ALA A 123 9.26 1.86 11.15
CA ALA A 123 9.63 0.46 11.07
C ALA A 123 9.35 -0.12 9.67
N ILE A 124 8.18 0.16 9.10
CA ILE A 124 7.79 -0.33 7.77
C ILE A 124 8.66 0.30 6.67
N LEU A 125 8.84 1.63 6.71
CA LEU A 125 9.64 2.36 5.72
C LEU A 125 11.11 1.94 5.73
N SER A 126 11.66 1.67 6.92
CA SER A 126 13.04 1.17 7.09
C SER A 126 13.22 -0.26 6.58
N ALA A 127 12.16 -1.08 6.59
CA ALA A 127 12.22 -2.48 6.13
C ALA A 127 12.30 -2.62 4.60
N ALA A 128 11.93 -1.55 3.88
CA ALA A 128 11.98 -1.53 2.42
C ALA A 128 12.44 -0.14 1.91
N PRO A 129 13.69 0.25 2.20
CA PRO A 129 14.18 1.60 1.91
C PRO A 129 14.28 1.90 0.41
N ASP A 130 14.34 0.88 -0.42
CA ASP A 130 14.43 1.02 -1.88
C ASP A 130 13.08 1.15 -2.57
N LEU A 131 11.98 0.82 -1.91
CA LEU A 131 10.64 0.94 -2.47
C LEU A 131 10.03 2.31 -2.16
N PRO A 132 9.56 3.05 -3.17
CA PRO A 132 8.75 4.24 -2.92
C PRO A 132 7.45 3.83 -2.22
N ALA A 133 7.07 4.59 -1.22
CA ALA A 133 5.92 4.31 -0.38
C ALA A 133 4.95 5.50 -0.32
N VAL A 134 3.66 5.19 -0.24
CA VAL A 134 2.61 6.15 0.07
C VAL A 134 1.88 5.73 1.34
N ILE A 135 1.46 6.70 2.15
CA ILE A 135 0.56 6.42 3.27
C ILE A 135 -0.87 6.49 2.76
N TYR A 136 -1.65 5.41 2.99
CA TYR A 136 -3.08 5.43 2.76
C TYR A 136 -3.76 6.10 3.95
N ASN A 137 -4.17 7.34 3.73
CA ASN A 137 -4.84 8.17 4.72
C ASN A 137 -6.35 8.06 4.55
N SER A 138 -6.95 7.20 5.36
CA SER A 138 -8.39 6.91 5.32
C SER A 138 -8.99 6.98 6.72
N PRO A 139 -10.19 7.57 6.87
CA PRO A 139 -10.90 7.59 8.15
C PRO A 139 -11.23 6.20 8.69
N TYR A 140 -11.29 5.18 7.83
CA TYR A 140 -11.55 3.80 8.23
C TYR A 140 -10.52 3.23 9.20
N TYR A 141 -9.30 3.76 9.22
CA TYR A 141 -8.24 3.27 10.10
C TYR A 141 -8.17 3.99 11.44
N GLY A 142 -9.09 4.93 11.71
CA GLY A 142 -9.17 5.62 13.00
C GLY A 142 -7.99 6.54 13.32
N PHE A 143 -7.11 6.80 12.35
CA PHE A 143 -5.98 7.70 12.50
C PHE A 143 -5.76 8.51 11.21
N ALA A 144 -5.76 9.84 11.35
CA ALA A 144 -5.45 10.74 10.25
C ALA A 144 -3.97 11.18 10.33
N THR A 145 -3.20 10.80 9.32
CA THR A 145 -1.83 11.29 9.17
C THR A 145 -1.86 12.73 8.69
N ARG A 146 -1.46 13.65 9.55
CA ARG A 146 -1.39 15.09 9.24
C ARG A 146 -0.05 15.47 8.60
N ALA A 147 0.01 16.68 8.04
CA ALA A 147 1.16 17.17 7.31
C ALA A 147 2.45 17.18 8.13
N ASP A 148 2.37 17.59 9.40
CA ASP A 148 3.51 17.62 10.33
C ASP A 148 4.16 16.24 10.50
N LEU A 149 3.34 15.20 10.78
CA LEU A 149 3.82 13.82 10.88
C LEU A 149 4.38 13.32 9.55
N PHE A 150 3.72 13.62 8.43
CA PHE A 150 4.20 13.22 7.12
C PHE A 150 5.57 13.80 6.79
N PHE A 151 5.75 15.11 6.99
CA PHE A 151 7.03 15.75 6.68
C PHE A 151 8.14 15.31 7.64
N ALA A 152 7.82 15.08 8.92
CA ALA A 152 8.77 14.51 9.86
C ALA A 152 9.22 13.09 9.46
N LEU A 153 8.29 12.24 8.98
CA LEU A 153 8.62 10.90 8.47
C LEU A 153 9.43 10.99 7.17
N ARG A 154 9.05 11.86 6.25
CA ARG A 154 9.74 12.01 4.96
C ARG A 154 11.16 12.54 5.12
N ALA A 155 11.43 13.38 6.10
CA ALA A 155 12.79 13.85 6.40
C ALA A 155 13.72 12.70 6.83
N GLU A 156 13.18 11.72 7.56
CA GLU A 156 13.93 10.53 8.01
C GLU A 156 13.91 9.39 6.98
N HIS A 157 12.86 9.31 6.15
CA HIS A 157 12.61 8.24 5.17
C HIS A 157 12.28 8.82 3.79
N PRO A 158 13.30 9.09 2.95
CA PRO A 158 13.10 9.68 1.61
C PRO A 158 12.27 8.82 0.66
N ASN A 159 12.13 7.52 0.95
CA ASN A 159 11.27 6.61 0.21
C ASN A 159 9.76 6.86 0.46
N LEU A 160 9.37 7.63 1.49
CA LEU A 160 8.00 8.10 1.65
C LEU A 160 7.74 9.25 0.67
N VAL A 161 7.00 8.99 -0.42
CA VAL A 161 6.85 9.92 -1.54
C VAL A 161 5.50 10.62 -1.61
N GLY A 162 4.47 10.16 -0.90
CA GLY A 162 3.14 10.77 -0.98
C GLY A 162 2.07 10.11 -0.12
N PHE A 163 0.84 10.46 -0.45
CA PHE A 163 -0.37 9.92 0.17
C PHE A 163 -1.31 9.32 -0.87
N LYS A 164 -2.02 8.27 -0.47
CA LYS A 164 -3.33 7.95 -1.00
C LYS A 164 -4.36 8.60 -0.07
N GLU A 165 -4.97 9.71 -0.51
CA GLU A 165 -5.93 10.45 0.29
C GLU A 165 -7.36 9.99 0.01
N PHE A 166 -8.10 9.62 1.05
CA PHE A 166 -9.50 9.22 0.98
C PHE A 166 -10.45 10.17 1.73
N GLY A 167 -9.91 11.16 2.42
CA GLY A 167 -10.67 12.12 3.24
C GLY A 167 -11.36 13.23 2.45
N GLY A 168 -11.25 13.22 1.11
CA GLY A 168 -11.87 14.22 0.22
C GLY A 168 -11.04 15.49 0.02
N ALA A 169 -11.57 16.41 -0.80
CA ALA A 169 -10.88 17.61 -1.25
C ALA A 169 -10.45 18.55 -0.11
N ALA A 170 -11.26 18.68 0.94
CA ALA A 170 -10.94 19.53 2.09
C ALA A 170 -9.68 19.05 2.83
N THR A 171 -9.49 17.75 2.95
CA THR A 171 -8.29 17.16 3.56
C THR A 171 -7.06 17.37 2.69
N CYS A 172 -7.22 17.25 1.36
CA CYS A 172 -6.16 17.56 0.40
C CYS A 172 -5.76 19.03 0.42
N ALA A 173 -6.72 19.96 0.57
CA ALA A 173 -6.47 21.40 0.57
C ALA A 173 -5.66 21.89 1.78
N MET A 174 -5.73 21.18 2.90
CA MET A 174 -4.93 21.49 4.11
C MET A 174 -3.45 21.05 4.01
N ARG A 175 -3.02 20.50 2.88
CA ARG A 175 -1.66 20.00 2.68
C ARG A 175 -0.85 20.99 1.85
N PRO A 176 0.43 21.23 2.22
CA PRO A 176 1.31 22.04 1.37
C PRO A 176 1.41 21.41 -0.03
N ARG A 177 1.34 22.25 -1.07
CA ARG A 177 1.37 21.83 -2.50
C ARG A 177 2.67 21.14 -2.96
N THR A 178 3.61 20.89 -2.08
CA THR A 178 4.94 20.34 -2.39
C THR A 178 5.02 18.82 -2.51
N SER A 179 3.91 18.10 -2.30
CA SER A 179 3.86 16.64 -2.51
C SER A 179 2.81 16.29 -3.56
N PRO A 180 3.15 15.50 -4.58
CA PRO A 180 2.16 15.02 -5.52
C PRO A 180 1.13 14.17 -4.77
N ALA A 181 -0.13 14.59 -4.78
CA ALA A 181 -1.23 13.79 -4.30
C ALA A 181 -1.47 12.68 -5.34
N VAL A 182 -1.32 11.45 -4.91
CA VAL A 182 -1.81 10.31 -5.69
C VAL A 182 -3.29 10.17 -5.39
N THR A 183 -4.14 10.74 -6.24
CA THR A 183 -5.57 10.54 -6.16
C THR A 183 -5.91 9.22 -6.85
N MET A 184 -6.18 8.20 -6.07
CA MET A 184 -6.76 6.97 -6.62
C MET A 184 -8.28 7.15 -6.64
N ALA A 185 -8.86 7.18 -7.84
CA ALA A 185 -10.31 7.18 -7.99
C ALA A 185 -10.86 5.81 -7.57
N SER A 186 -11.69 5.78 -6.53
CA SER A 186 -12.58 4.66 -6.23
C SER A 186 -13.91 4.91 -6.97
N ARG A 187 -14.26 4.06 -7.90
CA ARG A 187 -15.61 3.82 -8.35
C ARG A 187 -15.98 2.40 -8.03
#